data_1181f1147774ec18ea91072d2cc45532
#
_entry.id   1181f1147774ec18ea91072d2cc45532
#
_cell.length_a   1.000
_cell.length_b   1.000
_cell.length_c   1.000
_cell.angle_alpha   90.00
_cell.angle_beta   90.00
_cell.angle_gamma   90.00
#
_symmetry.space_group_name_H-M   'P 1'
#
loop_
_entity.id
_entity.type
_entity.pdbx_description
1 polymer ?
#
loop_
_entity_poly.entity_id
_entity_poly.type
_entity_poly.pdbx_seq_one_letter_code
_entity_poly.pdbx_strand_id
1 'polypeptide(L)'
;MKLTIIPADGSVGENDVFYFPLDLGSCNIPADVHALQWQDTAGWIEYNSPLVENQPITELPAWANCCMTKWTEANTPVPPQPPTAEQNKSTAVSKLQATDWTTIPDVGDSTKSNPYLSNVQDFVVYRNAVRQYAINPVAGDINWPTLPQEVWTTV
;
A
#
# COMPACT_ATOMS: atom_id res chain seq x y z
N MET A 1 -0.17 -28.88 0.88
CA MET A 1 -0.93 -27.74 0.27
C MET A 1 -2.40 -28.06 0.31
N LYS A 2 -3.23 -27.16 0.86
CA LYS A 2 -4.69 -27.25 0.81
C LYS A 2 -5.20 -26.21 -0.20
N LEU A 3 -6.02 -26.63 -1.16
CA LEU A 3 -6.57 -25.75 -2.19
C LEU A 3 -8.07 -25.96 -2.30
N THR A 4 -8.83 -24.87 -2.31
CA THR A 4 -10.26 -24.85 -2.59
C THR A 4 -10.54 -23.86 -3.70
N ILE A 5 -11.28 -24.26 -4.73
CA ILE A 5 -11.71 -23.38 -5.81
C ILE A 5 -13.22 -23.50 -5.96
N ILE A 6 -13.95 -22.38 -5.93
CA ILE A 6 -15.40 -22.31 -6.16
C ILE A 6 -15.63 -21.34 -7.31
N PRO A 7 -15.81 -21.84 -8.55
CA PRO A 7 -15.91 -21.00 -9.73
C PRO A 7 -17.07 -20.00 -9.70
N ALA A 8 -18.23 -20.40 -9.18
CA ALA A 8 -19.43 -19.56 -9.14
C ALA A 8 -19.23 -18.27 -8.34
N ASP A 9 -18.40 -18.32 -7.29
CA ASP A 9 -18.11 -17.18 -6.42
C ASP A 9 -16.82 -16.45 -6.82
N GLY A 10 -16.08 -16.98 -7.80
CA GLY A 10 -14.73 -16.53 -8.10
C GLY A 10 -13.78 -16.70 -6.91
N SER A 11 -14.04 -17.71 -6.07
CA SER A 11 -13.29 -17.92 -4.82
C SER A 11 -12.16 -18.92 -5.04
N VAL A 12 -10.94 -18.54 -4.62
CA VAL A 12 -9.77 -19.41 -4.58
C VAL A 12 -9.12 -19.26 -3.21
N GLY A 13 -8.91 -20.39 -2.54
CA GLY A 13 -8.27 -20.46 -1.21
C GLY A 13 -7.10 -21.42 -1.21
N GLU A 14 -5.94 -20.96 -0.78
CA GLU A 14 -4.76 -21.78 -0.51
C GLU A 14 -4.37 -21.69 0.96
N ASN A 15 -4.21 -22.85 1.61
CA ASN A 15 -3.82 -22.96 3.02
C ASN A 15 -4.66 -22.07 3.95
N ASP A 16 -5.99 -22.07 3.74
CA ASP A 16 -6.99 -21.30 4.49
C ASP A 16 -6.97 -19.78 4.28
N VAL A 17 -6.18 -19.27 3.32
CA VAL A 17 -6.23 -17.87 2.86
C VAL A 17 -7.05 -17.79 1.59
N PHE A 18 -8.17 -17.06 1.61
CA PHE A 18 -9.13 -16.96 0.50
C PHE A 18 -9.13 -15.56 -0.10
N TYR A 19 -9.23 -15.51 -1.44
CA TYR A 19 -9.50 -14.30 -2.20
C TYR A 19 -10.76 -14.48 -3.05
N PHE A 20 -11.65 -13.50 -3.04
CA PHE A 20 -12.86 -13.42 -3.85
C PHE A 20 -13.38 -11.98 -3.94
N PRO A 21 -14.09 -11.58 -5.00
CA PRO A 21 -14.22 -12.32 -6.25
C PRO A 21 -12.95 -12.17 -7.10
N LEU A 22 -12.41 -13.27 -7.61
CA LEU A 22 -11.36 -13.28 -8.61
C LEU A 22 -11.95 -13.48 -10.01
N ASP A 23 -11.40 -12.84 -11.03
CA ASP A 23 -11.77 -13.11 -12.43
C ASP A 23 -11.11 -14.42 -12.89
N LEU A 24 -11.90 -15.50 -12.86
CA LEU A 24 -11.49 -16.83 -13.28
C LEU A 24 -11.92 -17.15 -14.72
N GLY A 25 -12.52 -16.20 -15.46
CA GLY A 25 -13.05 -16.43 -16.81
C GLY A 25 -12.02 -16.91 -17.83
N SER A 26 -10.75 -16.50 -17.65
CA SER A 26 -9.64 -16.92 -18.52
C SER A 26 -9.09 -18.32 -18.18
N CYS A 27 -9.50 -18.94 -17.08
CA CYS A 27 -8.95 -20.21 -16.62
C CYS A 27 -9.58 -21.46 -17.31
N ASN A 28 -10.59 -21.27 -18.15
CA ASN A 28 -11.25 -22.36 -18.87
C ASN A 28 -11.76 -23.48 -17.95
N ILE A 29 -12.35 -23.11 -16.82
CA ILE A 29 -12.97 -24.07 -15.90
C ILE A 29 -14.19 -24.69 -16.58
N PRO A 30 -14.37 -26.02 -16.56
CA PRO A 30 -15.58 -26.65 -17.13
C PRO A 30 -16.84 -26.09 -16.44
N ALA A 31 -17.88 -25.80 -17.23
CA ALA A 31 -19.09 -25.12 -16.75
C ALA A 31 -19.92 -25.93 -15.76
N ASP A 32 -19.73 -27.24 -15.71
CA ASP A 32 -20.38 -28.17 -14.81
C ASP A 32 -19.66 -28.34 -13.46
N VAL A 33 -18.46 -27.75 -13.29
CA VAL A 33 -17.73 -27.81 -12.04
C VAL A 33 -18.34 -26.86 -11.01
N HIS A 34 -18.68 -27.42 -9.85
CA HIS A 34 -19.13 -26.68 -8.67
C HIS A 34 -17.95 -26.21 -7.82
N ALA A 35 -17.08 -27.16 -7.45
CA ALA A 35 -15.90 -26.86 -6.66
C ALA A 35 -14.74 -27.85 -6.93
N LEU A 36 -13.54 -27.45 -6.59
CA LEU A 36 -12.38 -28.33 -6.46
C LEU A 36 -11.89 -28.25 -5.01
N GLN A 37 -11.68 -29.42 -4.41
CA GLN A 37 -11.06 -29.59 -3.12
C GLN A 37 -9.79 -30.39 -3.29
N TRP A 38 -8.67 -29.88 -2.79
CA TRP A 38 -7.37 -30.53 -2.87
C TRP A 38 -6.66 -30.49 -1.55
N GLN A 39 -6.04 -31.60 -1.16
CA GLN A 39 -5.19 -31.66 0.02
C GLN A 39 -3.95 -32.50 -0.28
N ASP A 40 -2.79 -31.88 -0.16
CA ASP A 40 -1.46 -32.45 -0.32
C ASP A 40 -1.24 -33.15 -1.67
N THR A 41 -1.67 -34.39 -1.85
CA THR A 41 -1.42 -35.22 -3.02
C THR A 41 -2.66 -35.76 -3.70
N ALA A 42 -3.86 -35.42 -3.18
CA ALA A 42 -5.11 -35.91 -3.74
C ALA A 42 -6.24 -34.90 -3.46
N GLY A 43 -7.31 -35.03 -4.21
CA GLY A 43 -8.49 -34.19 -4.06
C GLY A 43 -9.67 -34.75 -4.82
N TRP A 44 -10.71 -33.91 -5.01
CA TRP A 44 -11.87 -34.25 -5.81
C TRP A 44 -12.45 -33.00 -6.47
N ILE A 45 -13.17 -33.24 -7.57
CA ILE A 45 -13.96 -32.23 -8.25
C ILE A 45 -15.43 -32.53 -7.93
N GLU A 46 -16.15 -31.49 -7.49
CA GLU A 46 -17.58 -31.49 -7.25
C GLU A 46 -18.28 -30.88 -8.47
N TYR A 47 -19.44 -31.42 -8.81
CA TYR A 47 -20.20 -30.98 -9.96
C TYR A 47 -21.51 -30.30 -9.55
N ASN A 48 -22.02 -29.39 -10.39
CA ASN A 48 -23.28 -28.67 -10.17
C ASN A 48 -24.51 -29.59 -10.10
N SER A 49 -24.45 -30.76 -10.75
CA SER A 49 -25.52 -31.73 -10.72
C SER A 49 -25.39 -32.66 -9.52
N PRO A 50 -26.40 -32.78 -8.66
CA PRO A 50 -26.38 -33.74 -7.54
C PRO A 50 -26.43 -35.21 -7.99
N LEU A 51 -26.65 -35.48 -9.27
CA LEU A 51 -26.65 -36.81 -9.87
C LEU A 51 -25.28 -37.26 -10.34
N VAL A 52 -24.32 -36.37 -10.33
CA VAL A 52 -22.92 -36.66 -10.72
C VAL A 52 -22.10 -36.83 -9.44
N GLU A 53 -21.46 -37.98 -9.28
CA GLU A 53 -20.58 -38.23 -8.15
C GLU A 53 -19.30 -37.37 -8.23
N ASN A 54 -18.76 -37.04 -7.09
CA ASN A 54 -17.48 -36.31 -7.01
C ASN A 54 -16.38 -37.15 -7.66
N GLN A 55 -15.60 -36.49 -8.52
CA GLN A 55 -14.51 -37.14 -9.24
C GLN A 55 -13.21 -37.05 -8.41
N PRO A 56 -12.67 -38.17 -7.91
CA PRO A 56 -11.36 -38.12 -7.24
C PRO A 56 -10.25 -37.82 -8.25
N ILE A 57 -9.26 -37.03 -7.82
CA ILE A 57 -8.10 -36.64 -8.61
C ILE A 57 -6.83 -36.80 -7.80
N THR A 58 -5.75 -37.22 -8.48
CA THR A 58 -4.37 -37.32 -7.93
C THR A 58 -3.41 -36.34 -8.57
N GLU A 59 -3.90 -35.53 -9.53
CA GLU A 59 -3.16 -34.44 -10.18
C GLU A 59 -4.11 -33.25 -10.34
N LEU A 60 -3.56 -32.05 -10.14
CA LEU A 60 -4.34 -30.83 -10.36
C LEU A 60 -4.61 -30.61 -11.84
N PRO A 61 -5.86 -30.36 -12.23
CA PRO A 61 -6.16 -30.02 -13.63
C PRO A 61 -5.53 -28.68 -14.01
N ALA A 62 -5.21 -28.52 -15.30
CA ALA A 62 -4.54 -27.33 -15.81
C ALA A 62 -5.24 -26.01 -15.44
N TRP A 63 -6.59 -26.01 -15.42
CA TRP A 63 -7.37 -24.85 -15.03
C TRP A 63 -7.19 -24.46 -13.54
N ALA A 64 -6.93 -25.43 -12.65
CA ALA A 64 -6.64 -25.14 -11.25
C ALA A 64 -5.33 -24.38 -11.08
N ASN A 65 -4.32 -24.69 -11.88
CA ASN A 65 -3.05 -23.94 -11.87
C ASN A 65 -3.24 -22.48 -12.31
N CYS A 66 -4.13 -22.22 -13.28
CA CYS A 66 -4.52 -20.85 -13.63
C CYS A 66 -5.18 -20.12 -12.44
N CYS A 67 -6.11 -20.76 -11.74
CA CYS A 67 -6.76 -20.18 -10.56
C CYS A 67 -5.75 -19.89 -9.43
N MET A 68 -4.78 -20.76 -9.21
CA MET A 68 -3.69 -20.53 -8.25
C MET A 68 -2.81 -19.34 -8.64
N THR A 69 -2.57 -19.12 -9.95
CA THR A 69 -1.88 -17.92 -10.42
C THR A 69 -2.66 -16.66 -10.06
N LYS A 70 -3.98 -16.64 -10.27
CA LYS A 70 -4.85 -15.51 -9.87
C LYS A 70 -4.84 -15.28 -8.37
N TRP A 71 -4.86 -16.33 -7.58
CA TRP A 71 -4.73 -16.25 -6.13
C TRP A 71 -3.36 -15.65 -5.72
N THR A 72 -2.27 -16.10 -6.35
CA THR A 72 -0.90 -15.60 -6.09
C THR A 72 -0.79 -14.11 -6.45
N GLU A 73 -1.34 -13.69 -7.58
CA GLU A 73 -1.40 -12.28 -7.99
C GLU A 73 -2.11 -11.44 -6.94
N ALA A 74 -3.28 -11.91 -6.45
CA ALA A 74 -4.06 -11.21 -5.41
C ALA A 74 -3.36 -11.18 -4.05
N ASN A 75 -2.61 -12.25 -3.71
CA ASN A 75 -1.87 -12.38 -2.46
C ASN A 75 -0.51 -11.63 -2.48
N THR A 76 -0.08 -11.19 -3.66
CA THR A 76 1.17 -10.44 -3.79
C THR A 76 0.96 -9.00 -3.33
N PRO A 77 1.70 -8.51 -2.31
CA PRO A 77 1.59 -7.13 -1.90
C PRO A 77 1.91 -6.18 -3.05
N VAL A 78 1.01 -5.25 -3.32
CA VAL A 78 1.30 -4.18 -4.29
C VAL A 78 2.36 -3.27 -3.67
N PRO A 79 3.52 -3.06 -4.32
CA PRO A 79 4.53 -2.15 -3.81
C PRO A 79 3.93 -0.76 -3.58
N PRO A 80 4.32 -0.06 -2.50
CA PRO A 80 3.89 1.32 -2.28
C PRO A 80 4.19 2.16 -3.51
N GLN A 81 3.19 2.86 -4.02
CA GLN A 81 3.40 3.78 -5.12
C GLN A 81 4.14 5.02 -4.62
N PRO A 82 5.14 5.52 -5.36
CA PRO A 82 5.81 6.76 -5.03
C PRO A 82 4.79 7.91 -4.93
N PRO A 83 5.02 8.89 -4.04
CA PRO A 83 4.12 10.02 -3.88
C PRO A 83 3.89 10.78 -5.19
N THR A 84 2.68 11.24 -5.41
CA THR A 84 2.37 12.14 -6.53
C THR A 84 2.92 13.55 -6.28
N ALA A 85 3.03 14.37 -7.31
CA ALA A 85 3.43 15.77 -7.17
C ALA A 85 2.49 16.55 -6.22
N GLU A 86 1.19 16.28 -6.26
CA GLU A 86 0.22 16.93 -5.37
C GLU A 86 0.37 16.49 -3.90
N GLN A 87 0.66 15.22 -3.65
CA GLN A 87 0.98 14.72 -2.31
C GLN A 87 2.25 15.35 -1.76
N ASN A 88 3.28 15.48 -2.60
CA ASN A 88 4.54 16.15 -2.22
C ASN A 88 4.32 17.64 -1.95
N LYS A 89 3.50 18.33 -2.76
CA LYS A 89 3.08 19.72 -2.51
C LYS A 89 2.38 19.86 -1.16
N SER A 90 1.40 18.99 -0.88
CA SER A 90 0.67 18.99 0.39
C SER A 90 1.62 18.78 1.57
N THR A 91 2.57 17.86 1.45
CA THR A 91 3.61 17.61 2.46
C THR A 91 4.48 18.85 2.68
N ALA A 92 4.92 19.51 1.59
CA ALA A 92 5.70 20.73 1.67
C ALA A 92 4.95 21.86 2.39
N VAL A 93 3.68 22.07 2.05
CA VAL A 93 2.81 23.07 2.69
C VAL A 93 2.66 22.77 4.19
N SER A 94 2.41 21.53 4.57
CA SER A 94 2.30 21.12 5.98
C SER A 94 3.60 21.38 6.75
N LYS A 95 4.76 21.10 6.16
CA LYS A 95 6.08 21.38 6.75
C LYS A 95 6.35 22.89 6.93
N LEU A 96 5.89 23.71 5.98
CA LEU A 96 6.00 25.19 6.09
C LEU A 96 5.07 25.71 7.20
N GLN A 97 3.82 25.25 7.26
CA GLN A 97 2.87 25.63 8.30
C GLN A 97 3.37 25.27 9.70
N ALA A 98 3.94 24.08 9.88
CA ALA A 98 4.52 23.66 11.16
C ALA A 98 5.64 24.57 11.67
N THR A 99 6.25 25.36 10.78
CA THR A 99 7.35 26.27 11.12
C THR A 99 7.02 27.75 10.93
N ASP A 100 5.75 28.11 10.64
CA ASP A 100 5.33 29.50 10.41
C ASP A 100 5.60 30.40 11.63
N TRP A 101 5.49 29.87 12.82
CA TRP A 101 5.76 30.57 14.06
C TRP A 101 7.20 31.14 14.13
N THR A 102 8.19 30.48 13.47
CA THR A 102 9.58 30.96 13.43
C THR A 102 9.76 32.22 12.59
N THR A 103 8.74 32.60 11.80
CA THR A 103 8.77 33.81 10.96
C THR A 103 8.25 35.03 11.69
N ILE A 104 7.75 34.88 12.93
CA ILE A 104 7.31 35.99 13.76
C ILE A 104 8.55 36.78 14.18
N PRO A 105 8.65 38.09 13.86
CA PRO A 105 9.86 38.88 14.06
C PRO A 105 10.36 38.86 15.51
N ASP A 106 9.45 38.77 16.48
CA ASP A 106 9.84 38.85 17.91
C ASP A 106 10.47 37.55 18.42
N VAL A 107 10.18 36.41 17.81
CA VAL A 107 10.66 35.11 18.29
C VAL A 107 12.17 34.99 18.31
N GLY A 108 12.86 35.58 17.30
CA GLY A 108 14.34 35.55 17.18
C GLY A 108 15.01 36.80 17.66
N ASP A 109 14.29 37.76 18.26
CA ASP A 109 14.82 39.06 18.70
C ASP A 109 15.02 39.07 20.22
N SER A 110 16.28 39.03 20.66
CA SER A 110 16.64 39.05 22.08
C SER A 110 16.21 40.32 22.82
N THR A 111 15.84 41.39 22.09
CA THR A 111 15.34 42.63 22.68
C THR A 111 13.83 42.60 22.93
N LYS A 112 13.10 41.63 22.32
CA LYS A 112 11.65 41.55 22.38
C LYS A 112 11.14 40.27 23.03
N SER A 113 11.94 39.20 23.01
CA SER A 113 11.58 37.91 23.60
C SER A 113 12.66 37.40 24.54
N ASN A 114 12.26 36.84 25.67
CA ASN A 114 13.15 36.16 26.60
C ASN A 114 12.41 34.94 27.23
N PRO A 115 12.77 33.69 26.88
CA PRO A 115 13.84 33.31 25.95
C PRO A 115 13.52 33.63 24.48
N TYR A 116 14.56 33.81 23.67
CA TYR A 116 14.43 33.99 22.21
C TYR A 116 15.03 32.79 21.47
N LEU A 117 14.56 32.57 20.25
CA LEU A 117 15.05 31.49 19.37
C LEU A 117 16.35 31.93 18.70
N SER A 118 17.49 31.43 19.18
CA SER A 118 18.80 31.89 18.71
C SER A 118 19.21 31.35 17.33
N ASN A 119 18.60 30.26 16.89
CA ASN A 119 18.88 29.62 15.60
C ASN A 119 17.78 29.81 14.52
N VAL A 120 17.11 30.96 14.52
CA VAL A 120 16.10 31.32 13.51
C VAL A 120 16.60 31.11 12.07
N GLN A 121 17.88 31.40 11.82
CA GLN A 121 18.48 31.27 10.49
C GLN A 121 18.46 29.83 9.96
N ASP A 122 18.60 28.84 10.83
CA ASP A 122 18.51 27.43 10.43
C ASP A 122 17.10 27.10 9.90
N PHE A 123 16.06 27.65 10.55
CA PHE A 123 14.68 27.53 10.07
C PHE A 123 14.45 28.26 8.75
N VAL A 124 15.08 29.40 8.51
CA VAL A 124 15.01 30.09 7.21
C VAL A 124 15.60 29.20 6.11
N VAL A 125 16.75 28.58 6.33
CA VAL A 125 17.40 27.65 5.38
C VAL A 125 16.49 26.45 5.12
N TYR A 126 15.98 25.82 6.17
CA TYR A 126 15.04 24.70 6.06
C TYR A 126 13.80 25.08 5.25
N ARG A 127 13.15 26.17 5.59
CA ARG A 127 11.93 26.66 4.93
C ARG A 127 12.17 26.98 3.45
N ASN A 128 13.32 27.53 3.10
CA ASN A 128 13.66 27.79 1.70
C ASN A 128 13.84 26.50 0.92
N ALA A 129 14.46 25.48 1.52
CA ALA A 129 14.61 24.16 0.89
C ALA A 129 13.26 23.42 0.72
N VAL A 130 12.32 23.58 1.65
CA VAL A 130 10.97 23.00 1.54
C VAL A 130 10.11 23.76 0.55
N ARG A 131 10.19 25.10 0.52
CA ARG A 131 9.31 25.96 -0.30
C ARG A 131 9.38 25.65 -1.79
N GLN A 132 10.54 25.22 -2.29
CA GLN A 132 10.67 24.85 -3.70
C GLN A 132 9.68 23.74 -4.11
N TYR A 133 9.41 22.78 -3.23
CA TYR A 133 8.46 21.69 -3.51
C TYR A 133 6.99 22.13 -3.37
N ALA A 134 6.71 23.20 -2.63
CA ALA A 134 5.37 23.80 -2.60
C ALA A 134 5.07 24.60 -3.87
N ILE A 135 6.08 25.25 -4.47
CA ILE A 135 5.94 26.08 -5.68
C ILE A 135 6.05 25.24 -6.95
N ASN A 136 7.04 24.34 -7.01
CA ASN A 136 7.33 23.48 -8.14
C ASN A 136 7.31 22.01 -7.68
N PRO A 137 6.12 21.42 -7.44
CA PRO A 137 6.03 20.06 -6.94
C PRO A 137 6.48 19.03 -7.98
N VAL A 138 7.19 18.01 -7.53
CA VAL A 138 7.63 16.86 -8.33
C VAL A 138 7.06 15.58 -7.77
N ALA A 139 6.78 14.60 -8.63
CA ALA A 139 6.39 13.26 -8.21
C ALA A 139 7.61 12.43 -7.83
N GLY A 140 7.39 11.38 -7.04
CA GLY A 140 8.44 10.48 -6.56
C GLY A 140 8.88 10.80 -5.14
N ASP A 141 9.80 9.98 -4.65
CA ASP A 141 10.33 10.14 -3.30
C ASP A 141 11.23 11.37 -3.21
N ILE A 142 10.98 12.20 -2.20
CA ILE A 142 11.76 13.39 -1.91
C ILE A 142 12.61 13.15 -0.66
N ASN A 143 13.90 13.43 -0.77
CA ASN A 143 14.76 13.51 0.40
C ASN A 143 14.52 14.87 1.10
N TRP A 144 13.53 14.89 2.00
CA TRP A 144 13.14 16.09 2.73
C TRP A 144 14.26 16.59 3.61
N PRO A 145 14.50 17.92 3.67
CA PRO A 145 15.47 18.49 4.60
C PRO A 145 15.06 18.17 6.05
N THR A 146 16.07 17.96 6.89
CA THR A 146 15.85 17.71 8.32
C THR A 146 15.35 18.98 8.99
N LEU A 147 14.26 18.86 9.78
CA LEU A 147 13.76 19.97 10.58
C LEU A 147 14.82 20.37 11.64
N PRO A 148 15.21 21.65 11.73
CA PRO A 148 16.11 22.10 12.76
C PRO A 148 15.54 21.91 14.17
N GLN A 149 16.41 21.55 15.11
CA GLN A 149 16.05 21.55 16.51
C GLN A 149 16.06 23.00 17.03
N GLU A 150 15.08 23.35 17.85
CA GLU A 150 14.97 24.68 18.46
C GLU A 150 16.09 24.90 19.48
N VAL A 151 16.75 26.08 19.42
CA VAL A 151 17.75 26.50 20.39
C VAL A 151 17.29 27.80 21.04
N TRP A 152 16.75 27.65 22.24
CA TRP A 152 16.28 28.80 23.05
C TRP A 152 17.37 29.34 23.94
N THR A 153 17.53 30.67 23.96
CA THR A 153 18.56 31.37 24.75
C THR A 153 17.86 32.43 25.60
N THR A 154 18.32 32.57 26.83
CA THR A 154 17.92 33.66 27.75
C THR A 154 18.97 34.75 27.76
N VAL A 155 18.53 36.01 27.89
CA VAL A 155 19.39 37.19 28.05
C VAL A 155 19.38 37.62 29.52
#